data_65d417caef87535f3b5d4a6696300ded
#
_entry.id   65d417caef87535f3b5d4a6696300ded
#
_cell.length_a   1.000
_cell.length_b   1.000
_cell.length_c   1.000
_cell.angle_alpha   90.00
_cell.angle_beta   90.00
_cell.angle_gamma   90.00
#
_symmetry.space_group_name_H-M   'P 1'
#
loop_
_entity.id
_entity.type
_entity.pdbx_description
1 polymer ?
#
loop_
_entity_poly.entity_id
_entity_poly.type
_entity_poly.pdbx_seq_one_letter_code
_entity_poly.pdbx_strand_id
1 'polypeptide(L)'
;MSVRKSIETGSLKKGTKLPSIRRLSTDLDVSKTTVNGAYEQLCAEGYISNRPRSGYYVEAQFSGTPSKSDKMSSNTNKTKRYYEYDFSSKSIDDGIININEWKKYVKEVLNQNYLLTSYGEEQGEEILRNALQKYSLGTRSVNTSYENIIVGAGTQTLLHILCSLLGNNKKIALADYSYIQSEYVFNSHGYDIKYFRCDKYGACIDSLEEIKPDIILINPNFTVNSNITMPVTRRLEIIKWAKENNVLIIEDDYNGELRYSTHPMPCVQNYDTENTVYLGSFSKILLPSISYMVLPQKLTDEYNKIKKYTNQTASKTEQIALAKYINNGKLDVHLRKARRIYLEKSNLMLSSIKKYFGASVKIVFNETSLYVSLIFKDKTIDDSVIKKIDDALIKTMQFNKAENMIVLSFSGIKDVKIESGIKLLYETISK
;
A
#
# COMPACT_ATOMS: atom_id res chain seq x y z
N MET A 1 13.11 -2.15 -45.26
CA MET A 1 11.76 -2.49 -44.79
C MET A 1 11.71 -4.01 -44.54
N SER A 2 11.31 -4.53 -43.39
CA SER A 2 11.35 -5.98 -43.17
C SER A 2 10.17 -6.65 -43.86
N VAL A 3 10.37 -7.87 -44.39
CA VAL A 3 9.33 -8.71 -45.03
C VAL A 3 8.10 -8.83 -44.12
N ARG A 4 8.31 -9.08 -42.84
CA ARG A 4 7.27 -9.14 -41.81
C ARG A 4 6.39 -7.89 -41.82
N LYS A 5 7.00 -6.70 -41.74
CA LYS A 5 6.28 -5.41 -41.75
C LYS A 5 5.49 -5.20 -43.03
N SER A 6 6.02 -5.66 -44.19
CA SER A 6 5.32 -5.57 -45.46
C SER A 6 4.09 -6.49 -45.53
N ILE A 7 4.13 -7.64 -44.86
CA ILE A 7 2.96 -8.52 -44.72
C ILE A 7 1.93 -7.90 -43.76
N GLU A 8 2.37 -7.40 -42.58
CA GLU A 8 1.52 -6.77 -41.57
C GLU A 8 0.80 -5.51 -42.09
N THR A 9 1.47 -4.72 -42.92
CA THR A 9 0.87 -3.53 -43.56
C THR A 9 0.03 -3.84 -44.80
N GLY A 10 -0.06 -5.11 -45.20
CA GLY A 10 -0.81 -5.53 -46.40
C GLY A 10 -0.13 -5.21 -47.73
N SER A 11 1.10 -4.70 -47.70
CA SER A 11 1.92 -4.43 -48.90
C SER A 11 2.28 -5.73 -49.63
N LEU A 12 2.42 -6.83 -48.87
CA LEU A 12 2.55 -8.20 -49.37
C LEU A 12 1.30 -8.98 -49.02
N LYS A 13 0.47 -9.27 -50.01
CA LYS A 13 -0.83 -9.97 -49.85
C LYS A 13 -0.63 -11.50 -49.71
N LYS A 14 -1.59 -12.13 -49.05
CA LYS A 14 -1.65 -13.61 -48.98
C LYS A 14 -1.53 -14.21 -50.37
N GLY A 15 -0.75 -15.29 -50.51
CA GLY A 15 -0.46 -15.95 -51.79
C GLY A 15 0.70 -15.32 -52.58
N THR A 16 1.24 -14.15 -52.16
CA THR A 16 2.38 -13.54 -52.83
C THR A 16 3.61 -14.44 -52.70
N LYS A 17 4.27 -14.75 -53.81
CA LYS A 17 5.52 -15.49 -53.80
C LYS A 17 6.69 -14.60 -53.42
N LEU A 18 7.48 -15.02 -52.44
CA LEU A 18 8.68 -14.33 -52.00
C LEU A 18 9.88 -14.68 -52.91
N PRO A 19 10.92 -13.80 -52.97
CA PRO A 19 12.17 -14.12 -53.68
C PRO A 19 12.80 -15.39 -53.13
N SER A 20 13.53 -16.13 -54.02
CA SER A 20 14.28 -17.29 -53.54
C SER A 20 15.40 -16.84 -52.58
N ILE A 21 15.81 -17.76 -51.67
CA ILE A 21 16.91 -17.53 -50.74
C ILE A 21 18.16 -17.01 -51.48
N ARG A 22 18.48 -17.61 -52.62
CA ARG A 22 19.66 -17.21 -53.46
C ARG A 22 19.50 -15.79 -53.98
N ARG A 23 18.32 -15.44 -54.50
CA ARG A 23 18.07 -14.09 -55.04
C ARG A 23 18.09 -13.04 -53.92
N LEU A 24 17.39 -13.28 -52.82
CA LEU A 24 17.32 -12.31 -51.71
C LEU A 24 18.68 -12.12 -51.03
N SER A 25 19.50 -13.17 -50.93
CA SER A 25 20.88 -13.04 -50.42
C SER A 25 21.75 -12.15 -51.28
N THR A 26 21.58 -12.23 -52.66
CA THR A 26 22.29 -11.38 -53.57
C THR A 26 21.75 -9.92 -53.52
N ASP A 27 20.43 -9.76 -53.52
CA ASP A 27 19.78 -8.43 -53.50
C ASP A 27 20.09 -7.62 -52.24
N LEU A 28 20.31 -8.31 -51.11
CA LEU A 28 20.57 -7.66 -49.79
C LEU A 28 22.04 -7.73 -49.36
N ASP A 29 22.91 -8.35 -50.16
CA ASP A 29 24.33 -8.56 -49.83
C ASP A 29 24.56 -9.27 -48.49
N VAL A 30 23.78 -10.33 -48.22
CA VAL A 30 23.86 -11.13 -46.98
C VAL A 30 24.06 -12.60 -47.29
N SER A 31 24.50 -13.40 -46.31
CA SER A 31 24.71 -14.82 -46.51
C SER A 31 23.38 -15.57 -46.76
N LYS A 32 23.45 -16.65 -47.57
CA LYS A 32 22.28 -17.54 -47.79
C LYS A 32 21.74 -18.12 -46.48
N THR A 33 22.63 -18.41 -45.53
CA THR A 33 22.28 -18.95 -44.21
C THR A 33 21.44 -17.93 -43.43
N THR A 34 21.79 -16.63 -43.49
CA THR A 34 21.03 -15.52 -42.84
C THR A 34 19.62 -15.42 -43.40
N VAL A 35 19.48 -15.47 -44.75
CA VAL A 35 18.15 -15.43 -45.40
C VAL A 35 17.34 -16.69 -45.09
N ASN A 36 17.97 -17.87 -45.09
CA ASN A 36 17.30 -19.10 -44.73
C ASN A 36 16.76 -19.08 -43.31
N GLY A 37 17.59 -18.66 -42.33
CA GLY A 37 17.15 -18.53 -40.93
C GLY A 37 15.99 -17.54 -40.77
N ALA A 38 16.02 -16.41 -41.48
CA ALA A 38 14.92 -15.44 -41.48
C ALA A 38 13.62 -16.04 -42.08
N TYR A 39 13.72 -16.81 -43.13
CA TYR A 39 12.55 -17.45 -43.74
C TYR A 39 12.02 -18.60 -42.87
N GLU A 40 12.87 -19.38 -42.22
CA GLU A 40 12.48 -20.41 -41.27
C GLU A 40 11.74 -19.79 -40.08
N GLN A 41 12.24 -18.65 -39.56
CA GLN A 41 11.56 -17.90 -38.47
C GLN A 41 10.19 -17.42 -38.95
N LEU A 42 10.08 -16.80 -40.11
CA LEU A 42 8.79 -16.34 -40.64
C LEU A 42 7.81 -17.49 -40.90
N CYS A 43 8.33 -18.72 -41.28
CA CYS A 43 7.52 -19.92 -41.37
C CYS A 43 7.04 -20.36 -39.99
N ALA A 44 7.91 -20.40 -38.99
CA ALA A 44 7.57 -20.77 -37.61
C ALA A 44 6.56 -19.82 -36.99
N GLU A 45 6.65 -18.53 -37.32
CA GLU A 45 5.71 -17.48 -36.92
C GLU A 45 4.39 -17.48 -37.73
N GLY A 46 4.28 -18.34 -38.79
CA GLY A 46 3.08 -18.47 -39.60
C GLY A 46 2.85 -17.32 -40.62
N TYR A 47 3.82 -16.43 -40.82
CA TYR A 47 3.72 -15.37 -41.84
C TYR A 47 3.80 -15.90 -43.27
N ILE A 48 4.64 -16.92 -43.48
CA ILE A 48 4.87 -17.53 -44.79
C ILE A 48 4.86 -19.05 -44.70
N SER A 49 4.65 -19.74 -45.84
CA SER A 49 4.79 -21.20 -45.97
C SER A 49 5.82 -21.56 -47.02
N ASN A 50 6.53 -22.66 -46.79
CA ASN A 50 7.40 -23.24 -47.79
C ASN A 50 6.62 -24.33 -48.60
N ARG A 51 6.49 -24.12 -49.92
CA ARG A 51 5.89 -25.09 -50.82
C ARG A 51 6.99 -25.88 -51.55
N PRO A 52 7.09 -27.17 -51.33
CA PRO A 52 8.14 -28.00 -51.97
C PRO A 52 8.24 -27.74 -53.48
N ARG A 53 9.47 -27.52 -53.95
CA ARG A 53 9.80 -27.22 -55.36
C ARG A 53 9.23 -25.90 -55.91
N SER A 54 8.46 -25.14 -55.12
CA SER A 54 7.81 -23.91 -55.57
C SER A 54 8.34 -22.65 -54.85
N GLY A 55 8.81 -22.77 -53.59
CA GLY A 55 9.41 -21.69 -52.82
C GLY A 55 8.50 -21.19 -51.69
N TYR A 56 8.76 -19.98 -51.23
CA TYR A 56 8.09 -19.39 -50.07
C TYR A 56 6.93 -18.48 -50.48
N TYR A 57 5.79 -18.59 -49.78
CA TYR A 57 4.56 -17.85 -50.05
C TYR A 57 4.02 -17.20 -48.77
N VAL A 58 3.44 -16.05 -48.89
CA VAL A 58 2.75 -15.34 -47.79
C VAL A 58 1.46 -16.09 -47.44
N GLU A 59 1.29 -16.50 -46.19
CA GLU A 59 0.09 -17.18 -45.67
C GLU A 59 -0.74 -16.28 -44.75
N ALA A 60 -0.10 -15.39 -43.98
CA ALA A 60 -0.81 -14.49 -43.09
C ALA A 60 -1.60 -13.42 -43.88
N GLN A 61 -2.88 -13.30 -43.58
CA GLN A 61 -3.72 -12.24 -44.12
C GLN A 61 -4.19 -11.36 -42.94
N PHE A 62 -3.70 -10.14 -42.90
CA PHE A 62 -4.21 -9.16 -41.94
C PHE A 62 -5.42 -8.46 -42.57
N SER A 63 -6.63 -8.85 -42.18
CA SER A 63 -7.89 -8.18 -42.57
C SER A 63 -8.14 -7.00 -41.67
N GLY A 64 -7.38 -5.98 -41.81
CA GLY A 64 -7.54 -4.72 -41.09
C GLY A 64 -6.40 -3.80 -41.46
N THR A 65 -6.70 -2.60 -41.88
CA THR A 65 -5.76 -1.50 -41.75
C THR A 65 -5.27 -1.58 -40.30
N PRO A 66 -3.93 -1.60 -40.05
CA PRO A 66 -3.44 -1.37 -38.69
C PRO A 66 -4.21 -0.14 -38.25
N SER A 67 -5.04 -0.27 -37.23
CA SER A 67 -5.64 0.92 -36.63
C SER A 67 -4.44 1.85 -36.48
N LYS A 68 -4.43 2.97 -37.21
CA LYS A 68 -3.59 4.07 -36.80
C LYS A 68 -3.86 4.10 -35.32
N SER A 69 -2.86 3.67 -34.52
CA SER A 69 -2.93 3.95 -33.12
C SER A 69 -3.32 5.43 -33.12
N ASP A 70 -4.60 5.69 -32.91
CA ASP A 70 -4.98 7.01 -32.50
C ASP A 70 -3.93 7.30 -31.47
N LYS A 71 -3.11 8.31 -31.77
CA LYS A 71 -2.19 8.81 -30.80
C LYS A 71 -3.05 8.90 -29.58
N MET A 72 -2.95 7.87 -28.70
CA MET A 72 -3.55 7.96 -27.38
C MET A 72 -3.12 9.35 -26.99
N SER A 73 -4.07 10.27 -27.11
CA SER A 73 -3.87 11.60 -26.62
C SER A 73 -3.53 11.38 -25.17
N SER A 74 -2.24 11.31 -24.91
CA SER A 74 -1.66 11.40 -23.58
C SER A 74 -1.92 12.83 -23.08
N ASN A 75 -3.22 13.20 -23.12
CA ASN A 75 -3.75 14.35 -22.43
C ASN A 75 -3.91 14.02 -20.94
N THR A 76 -2.88 13.40 -20.38
CA THR A 76 -2.63 13.42 -18.96
C THR A 76 -1.16 13.67 -18.71
N ASN A 77 -0.60 14.71 -19.33
CA ASN A 77 0.39 15.51 -18.66
C ASN A 77 -0.33 16.25 -17.51
N LYS A 78 -0.86 15.52 -16.52
CA LYS A 78 -0.94 16.05 -15.17
C LYS A 78 0.51 16.18 -14.74
N THR A 79 1.13 17.32 -15.12
CA THR A 79 2.37 17.78 -14.50
C THR A 79 2.15 17.61 -13.01
N LYS A 80 2.95 16.77 -12.37
CA LYS A 80 2.88 16.56 -10.92
C LYS A 80 2.98 17.95 -10.30
N ARG A 81 1.86 18.48 -9.77
CA ARG A 81 1.83 19.82 -9.18
C ARG A 81 2.82 19.81 -8.03
N TYR A 82 3.79 20.70 -8.06
CA TYR A 82 4.72 20.91 -6.97
C TYR A 82 4.00 21.63 -5.83
N TYR A 83 4.18 21.14 -4.61
CA TYR A 83 3.68 21.80 -3.41
C TYR A 83 4.88 22.24 -2.57
N GLU A 84 4.88 23.49 -2.15
CA GLU A 84 5.93 24.02 -1.30
C GLU A 84 5.83 23.45 0.12
N TYR A 85 4.60 23.24 0.60
CA TYR A 85 4.30 22.66 1.91
C TYR A 85 3.41 21.44 1.76
N ASP A 86 4.02 20.24 1.84
CA ASP A 86 3.29 18.97 1.71
C ASP A 86 3.01 18.36 3.09
N PHE A 87 1.79 18.56 3.61
CA PHE A 87 1.27 17.96 4.83
C PHE A 87 0.41 16.69 4.53
N SER A 88 0.63 15.99 3.42
CA SER A 88 -0.23 14.87 2.97
C SER A 88 0.23 13.51 3.41
N SER A 89 1.07 13.24 4.30
CA SER A 89 1.46 11.89 4.80
C SER A 89 1.89 10.86 3.71
N LYS A 90 2.27 11.30 2.50
CA LYS A 90 2.67 10.39 1.42
C LYS A 90 4.14 9.95 1.49
N SER A 91 4.92 10.53 2.39
CA SER A 91 6.33 10.23 2.59
C SER A 91 6.65 10.04 4.06
N ILE A 92 7.79 9.41 4.31
CA ILE A 92 8.43 9.30 5.61
C ILE A 92 9.53 10.36 5.65
N ASP A 93 9.88 10.85 6.84
CA ASP A 93 11.02 11.75 7.02
C ASP A 93 12.32 11.05 6.60
N ASP A 94 13.10 11.68 5.72
CA ASP A 94 14.36 11.15 5.20
C ASP A 94 15.45 11.04 6.28
N GLY A 95 15.34 11.81 7.35
CA GLY A 95 16.22 11.73 8.52
C GLY A 95 16.02 10.46 9.38
N ILE A 96 14.85 9.80 9.29
CA ILE A 96 14.56 8.61 10.09
C ILE A 96 15.38 7.42 9.60
N ILE A 97 15.41 7.18 8.29
CA ILE A 97 16.01 5.99 7.70
C ILE A 97 17.52 6.14 7.56
N ASN A 98 18.29 5.23 8.15
CA ASN A 98 19.70 5.08 7.82
C ASN A 98 19.85 4.29 6.51
N ILE A 99 19.79 5.00 5.39
CA ILE A 99 19.85 4.40 4.04
C ILE A 99 21.14 3.59 3.84
N ASN A 100 22.26 4.00 4.43
CA ASN A 100 23.53 3.27 4.28
C ASN A 100 23.50 1.92 5.01
N GLU A 101 22.89 1.88 6.19
CA GLU A 101 22.68 0.63 6.93
C GLU A 101 21.73 -0.30 6.17
N TRP A 102 20.62 0.24 5.65
CA TRP A 102 19.68 -0.53 4.81
C TRP A 102 20.35 -1.10 3.56
N LYS A 103 21.10 -0.27 2.82
CA LYS A 103 21.86 -0.68 1.62
C LYS A 103 22.82 -1.85 1.91
N LYS A 104 23.43 -1.88 3.10
CA LYS A 104 24.31 -2.98 3.50
C LYS A 104 23.56 -4.32 3.47
N TYR A 105 22.39 -4.40 4.12
CA TYR A 105 21.59 -5.63 4.16
C TYR A 105 21.06 -6.04 2.79
N VAL A 106 20.60 -5.08 1.99
CA VAL A 106 20.18 -5.35 0.61
C VAL A 106 21.36 -5.90 -0.21
N LYS A 107 22.55 -5.29 -0.11
CA LYS A 107 23.73 -5.75 -0.82
C LYS A 107 24.17 -7.16 -0.39
N GLU A 108 24.05 -7.49 0.89
CA GLU A 108 24.34 -8.83 1.38
C GLU A 108 23.43 -9.90 0.75
N VAL A 109 22.17 -9.59 0.51
CA VAL A 109 21.22 -10.48 -0.18
C VAL A 109 21.56 -10.57 -1.66
N LEU A 110 21.84 -9.44 -2.31
CA LEU A 110 22.17 -9.38 -3.75
C LEU A 110 23.45 -10.13 -4.10
N ASN A 111 24.35 -10.31 -3.15
CA ASN A 111 25.58 -11.12 -3.33
C ASN A 111 25.33 -12.64 -3.28
N GLN A 112 24.09 -13.08 -3.04
CA GLN A 112 23.72 -14.51 -2.95
C GLN A 112 22.89 -14.91 -4.19
N ASN A 113 23.57 -15.21 -5.29
CA ASN A 113 22.94 -15.47 -6.59
C ASN A 113 21.78 -16.47 -6.53
N TYR A 114 21.90 -17.54 -5.73
CA TYR A 114 20.85 -18.58 -5.63
C TYR A 114 19.53 -18.02 -5.04
N LEU A 115 19.58 -16.99 -4.20
CA LEU A 115 18.38 -16.36 -3.68
C LEU A 115 17.63 -15.59 -4.75
N LEU A 116 18.34 -15.01 -5.72
CA LEU A 116 17.77 -14.16 -6.76
C LEU A 116 17.14 -14.97 -7.90
N THR A 117 17.58 -16.22 -8.10
CA THR A 117 17.13 -17.07 -9.18
C THR A 117 16.03 -18.06 -8.81
N SER A 118 15.60 -18.05 -7.54
CA SER A 118 14.50 -18.90 -7.06
C SER A 118 13.27 -18.06 -6.67
N TYR A 119 12.10 -18.64 -6.90
CA TYR A 119 10.85 -18.04 -6.39
C TYR A 119 10.90 -17.94 -4.86
N GLY A 120 10.25 -16.91 -4.30
CA GLY A 120 10.04 -16.79 -2.85
C GLY A 120 8.94 -17.73 -2.36
N GLU A 121 8.82 -17.88 -1.05
CA GLU A 121 7.72 -18.60 -0.44
C GLU A 121 6.41 -17.81 -0.57
N GLU A 122 5.32 -18.45 -0.93
CA GLU A 122 4.02 -17.81 -1.18
C GLU A 122 3.51 -17.02 0.04
N GLN A 123 3.77 -17.55 1.23
CA GLN A 123 3.37 -16.93 2.52
C GLN A 123 4.31 -15.79 2.95
N GLY A 124 5.47 -15.68 2.32
CA GLY A 124 6.61 -14.84 2.69
C GLY A 124 7.75 -15.66 3.27
N GLU A 125 8.97 -15.18 3.10
CA GLU A 125 10.20 -15.87 3.50
C GLU A 125 10.15 -16.27 4.99
N GLU A 126 10.42 -17.53 5.29
CA GLU A 126 10.35 -18.07 6.66
C GLU A 126 11.27 -17.30 7.62
N ILE A 127 12.44 -16.91 7.15
CA ILE A 127 13.38 -16.10 7.95
C ILE A 127 12.74 -14.77 8.40
N LEU A 128 11.91 -14.15 7.54
CA LEU A 128 11.21 -12.92 7.90
C LEU A 128 10.05 -13.22 8.85
N ARG A 129 9.25 -14.26 8.59
CA ARG A 129 8.12 -14.62 9.44
C ARG A 129 8.57 -14.94 10.88
N ASN A 130 9.70 -15.65 11.03
CA ASN A 130 10.34 -15.91 12.32
C ASN A 130 10.82 -14.62 13.02
N ALA A 131 11.41 -13.70 12.25
CA ALA A 131 11.82 -12.40 12.77
C ALA A 131 10.62 -11.55 13.20
N LEU A 132 9.54 -11.54 12.40
CA LEU A 132 8.29 -10.82 12.71
C LEU A 132 7.58 -11.38 13.95
N GLN A 133 7.55 -12.69 14.15
CA GLN A 133 6.99 -13.29 15.35
C GLN A 133 7.64 -12.73 16.62
N LYS A 134 8.98 -12.74 16.67
CA LYS A 134 9.74 -12.22 17.82
C LYS A 134 9.55 -10.71 17.99
N TYR A 135 9.64 -9.98 16.90
CA TYR A 135 9.48 -8.53 16.87
C TYR A 135 8.08 -8.10 17.35
N SER A 136 7.03 -8.66 16.78
CA SER A 136 5.65 -8.26 17.12
C SER A 136 5.25 -8.69 18.53
N LEU A 137 5.76 -9.82 19.03
CA LEU A 137 5.61 -10.20 20.43
C LEU A 137 6.27 -9.18 21.36
N GLY A 138 7.50 -8.77 21.07
CA GLY A 138 8.25 -7.83 21.92
C GLY A 138 7.71 -6.39 21.86
N THR A 139 7.17 -5.95 20.75
CA THR A 139 6.73 -4.57 20.55
C THR A 139 5.25 -4.35 20.79
N ARG A 140 4.40 -5.32 20.44
CA ARG A 140 2.94 -5.21 20.44
C ARG A 140 2.23 -6.31 21.20
N SER A 141 2.99 -7.25 21.78
CA SER A 141 2.46 -8.44 22.45
C SER A 141 1.61 -9.33 21.53
N VAL A 142 1.90 -9.35 20.23
CA VAL A 142 1.21 -10.22 19.28
C VAL A 142 1.57 -11.66 19.59
N ASN A 143 0.58 -12.46 19.99
CA ASN A 143 0.77 -13.86 20.36
C ASN A 143 0.45 -14.76 19.17
N THR A 144 1.50 -15.26 18.50
CA THR A 144 1.33 -16.05 17.28
C THR A 144 2.53 -16.98 17.03
N SER A 145 2.33 -18.02 16.20
CA SER A 145 3.41 -18.75 15.53
C SER A 145 3.78 -18.05 14.22
N TYR A 146 5.06 -18.19 13.78
CA TYR A 146 5.48 -17.70 12.46
C TYR A 146 4.70 -18.34 11.29
N GLU A 147 4.12 -19.51 11.51
CA GLU A 147 3.29 -20.23 10.55
C GLU A 147 1.97 -19.52 10.25
N ASN A 148 1.49 -18.69 11.20
CA ASN A 148 0.25 -17.92 11.06
C ASN A 148 0.50 -16.52 10.46
N ILE A 149 1.76 -16.16 10.14
CA ILE A 149 2.13 -14.87 9.58
C ILE A 149 2.16 -14.94 8.06
N ILE A 150 1.45 -14.04 7.39
CA ILE A 150 1.50 -13.84 5.94
C ILE A 150 2.12 -12.47 5.65
N VAL A 151 3.11 -12.43 4.78
CA VAL A 151 3.78 -11.20 4.34
C VAL A 151 3.18 -10.73 3.02
N GLY A 152 3.02 -9.40 2.85
CA GLY A 152 2.54 -8.80 1.61
C GLY A 152 3.16 -7.43 1.33
N ALA A 153 3.03 -6.95 0.09
CA ALA A 153 3.55 -5.66 -0.36
C ALA A 153 2.80 -4.44 0.22
N GLY A 154 1.84 -4.67 1.10
CA GLY A 154 1.06 -3.63 1.78
C GLY A 154 -0.24 -4.18 2.33
N THR A 155 -0.88 -3.42 3.21
CA THR A 155 -2.13 -3.81 3.87
C THR A 155 -3.25 -4.11 2.87
N GLN A 156 -3.34 -3.33 1.78
CA GLN A 156 -4.36 -3.54 0.74
C GLN A 156 -4.26 -4.95 0.13
N THR A 157 -3.06 -5.41 -0.21
CA THR A 157 -2.83 -6.76 -0.77
C THR A 157 -3.24 -7.85 0.23
N LEU A 158 -2.89 -7.66 1.51
CA LEU A 158 -3.26 -8.59 2.58
C LEU A 158 -4.78 -8.66 2.78
N LEU A 159 -5.47 -7.53 2.69
CA LEU A 159 -6.93 -7.49 2.74
C LEU A 159 -7.59 -8.23 1.57
N HIS A 160 -7.03 -8.16 0.35
CA HIS A 160 -7.52 -8.97 -0.78
C HIS A 160 -7.38 -10.48 -0.51
N ILE A 161 -6.24 -10.89 0.06
CA ILE A 161 -6.04 -12.29 0.48
C ILE A 161 -7.07 -12.67 1.54
N LEU A 162 -7.27 -11.84 2.55
CA LEU A 162 -8.23 -12.08 3.62
C LEU A 162 -9.66 -12.20 3.09
N CYS A 163 -10.09 -11.29 2.20
CA CYS A 163 -11.41 -11.37 1.58
C CYS A 163 -11.59 -12.67 0.78
N SER A 164 -10.54 -13.13 0.09
CA SER A 164 -10.58 -14.40 -0.63
C SER A 164 -10.76 -15.62 0.29
N LEU A 165 -10.25 -15.55 1.53
CA LEU A 165 -10.44 -16.59 2.55
C LEU A 165 -11.83 -16.54 3.18
N LEU A 166 -12.33 -15.34 3.45
CA LEU A 166 -13.62 -15.16 4.14
C LEU A 166 -14.83 -15.33 3.21
N GLY A 167 -14.61 -15.30 1.89
CA GLY A 167 -15.67 -15.33 0.88
C GLY A 167 -16.35 -13.97 0.68
N ASN A 168 -17.27 -13.91 -0.28
CA ASN A 168 -17.97 -12.69 -0.67
C ASN A 168 -19.26 -12.47 0.15
N ASN A 169 -19.90 -11.31 -0.07
CA ASN A 169 -21.22 -10.98 0.48
C ASN A 169 -21.31 -10.97 2.01
N LYS A 170 -20.24 -10.58 2.68
CA LYS A 170 -20.20 -10.36 4.12
C LYS A 170 -20.61 -8.93 4.45
N LYS A 171 -21.16 -8.74 5.65
CA LYS A 171 -21.38 -7.40 6.21
C LYS A 171 -20.18 -7.02 7.06
N ILE A 172 -19.53 -5.89 6.72
CA ILE A 172 -18.40 -5.36 7.49
C ILE A 172 -18.73 -4.02 8.08
N ALA A 173 -18.36 -3.81 9.34
CA ALA A 173 -18.46 -2.51 9.98
C ALA A 173 -17.08 -1.86 10.10
N LEU A 174 -16.99 -0.62 9.66
CA LEU A 174 -15.79 0.23 9.67
C LEU A 174 -16.05 1.47 10.54
N ALA A 175 -15.00 2.11 11.04
CA ALA A 175 -15.15 3.46 11.59
C ALA A 175 -15.37 4.47 10.44
N ASP A 176 -16.11 5.57 10.71
CA ASP A 176 -16.45 6.61 9.72
C ASP A 176 -15.22 7.19 8.97
N TYR A 177 -14.02 7.01 9.50
CA TYR A 177 -12.77 7.51 8.94
C TYR A 177 -11.74 6.40 8.74
N SER A 178 -12.21 5.25 8.30
CA SER A 178 -11.35 4.13 7.97
C SER A 178 -10.42 4.45 6.80
N TYR A 179 -9.38 3.66 6.66
CA TYR A 179 -8.45 3.73 5.54
C TYR A 179 -9.21 3.49 4.23
N ILE A 180 -9.32 4.52 3.38
CA ILE A 180 -10.15 4.52 2.17
C ILE A 180 -9.85 3.34 1.22
N GLN A 181 -8.61 2.85 1.23
CA GLN A 181 -8.24 1.69 0.43
C GLN A 181 -8.84 0.39 0.99
N SER A 182 -9.12 0.30 2.28
CA SER A 182 -9.82 -0.86 2.86
C SER A 182 -11.27 -0.91 2.39
N GLU A 183 -11.95 0.23 2.35
CA GLU A 183 -13.31 0.34 1.81
C GLU A 183 -13.36 -0.13 0.35
N TYR A 184 -12.40 0.33 -0.47
CA TYR A 184 -12.29 -0.10 -1.87
C TYR A 184 -12.13 -1.62 -1.99
N VAL A 185 -11.28 -2.23 -1.16
CA VAL A 185 -11.06 -3.69 -1.18
C VAL A 185 -12.35 -4.43 -0.82
N PHE A 186 -12.98 -4.09 0.31
CA PHE A 186 -14.20 -4.76 0.74
C PHE A 186 -15.34 -4.59 -0.26
N ASN A 187 -15.50 -3.38 -0.81
CA ASN A 187 -16.51 -3.12 -1.84
C ASN A 187 -16.25 -3.93 -3.12
N SER A 188 -14.97 -4.06 -3.54
CA SER A 188 -14.61 -4.87 -4.73
C SER A 188 -14.87 -6.38 -4.57
N HIS A 189 -14.96 -6.86 -3.33
CA HIS A 189 -15.37 -8.23 -2.98
C HIS A 189 -16.87 -8.36 -2.67
N GLY A 190 -17.66 -7.31 -2.91
CA GLY A 190 -19.12 -7.34 -2.73
C GLY A 190 -19.58 -7.31 -1.27
N TYR A 191 -18.77 -6.78 -0.36
CA TYR A 191 -19.15 -6.66 1.05
C TYR A 191 -20.14 -5.51 1.25
N ASP A 192 -21.13 -5.71 2.13
CA ASP A 192 -22.02 -4.65 2.61
C ASP A 192 -21.33 -3.84 3.70
N ILE A 193 -20.86 -2.64 3.35
CA ILE A 193 -20.11 -1.78 4.26
C ILE A 193 -21.07 -0.93 5.08
N LYS A 194 -20.93 -0.97 6.40
CA LYS A 194 -21.61 -0.11 7.37
C LYS A 194 -20.61 0.66 8.20
N TYR A 195 -21.02 1.79 8.75
CA TYR A 195 -20.15 2.59 9.58
C TYR A 195 -20.68 2.62 11.01
N PHE A 196 -19.80 2.27 11.97
CA PHE A 196 -20.11 2.35 13.39
C PHE A 196 -19.69 3.70 13.97
N ARG A 197 -20.46 4.16 14.93
CA ARG A 197 -20.12 5.37 15.70
C ARG A 197 -18.95 5.12 16.64
N CYS A 198 -18.10 6.12 16.78
CA CYS A 198 -17.03 6.16 17.77
C CYS A 198 -17.30 7.23 18.83
N ASP A 199 -17.05 6.88 20.08
CA ASP A 199 -16.92 7.84 21.17
C ASP A 199 -15.44 8.19 21.45
N LYS A 200 -15.17 8.88 22.55
CA LYS A 200 -13.80 9.22 22.96
C LYS A 200 -12.91 7.98 23.26
N TYR A 201 -13.50 6.81 23.45
CA TYR A 201 -12.81 5.55 23.76
C TYR A 201 -12.75 4.59 22.58
N GLY A 202 -13.29 4.93 21.43
CA GLY A 202 -13.31 4.11 20.21
C GLY A 202 -14.70 3.63 19.82
N ALA A 203 -14.80 2.44 19.22
CA ALA A 203 -16.05 1.89 18.71
C ALA A 203 -17.11 1.76 19.81
N CYS A 204 -18.33 2.28 19.55
CA CYS A 204 -19.48 2.16 20.44
C CYS A 204 -20.16 0.81 20.24
N ILE A 205 -20.31 0.01 21.29
CA ILE A 205 -20.93 -1.31 21.25
C ILE A 205 -22.37 -1.24 20.76
N ASP A 206 -23.18 -0.28 21.26
CA ASP A 206 -24.58 -0.11 20.84
C ASP A 206 -24.70 0.06 19.33
N SER A 207 -23.76 0.80 18.71
CA SER A 207 -23.74 0.96 17.25
C SER A 207 -23.41 -0.33 16.51
N LEU A 208 -22.54 -1.17 17.08
CA LEU A 208 -22.23 -2.49 16.53
C LEU A 208 -23.42 -3.44 16.65
N GLU A 209 -24.18 -3.37 17.75
CA GLU A 209 -25.41 -4.15 17.95
C GLU A 209 -26.52 -3.78 16.95
N GLU A 210 -26.65 -2.48 16.62
CA GLU A 210 -27.58 -2.01 15.59
C GLU A 210 -27.19 -2.53 14.19
N ILE A 211 -25.90 -2.56 13.86
CA ILE A 211 -25.38 -2.97 12.54
C ILE A 211 -25.45 -4.48 12.35
N LYS A 212 -25.10 -5.26 13.38
CA LYS A 212 -24.95 -6.72 13.33
C LYS A 212 -24.04 -7.17 12.18
N PRO A 213 -22.76 -6.79 12.18
CA PRO A 213 -21.82 -7.16 11.14
C PRO A 213 -21.30 -8.59 11.32
N ASP A 214 -20.78 -9.18 10.23
CA ASP A 214 -19.99 -10.42 10.29
C ASP A 214 -18.53 -10.13 10.69
N ILE A 215 -18.05 -8.92 10.36
CA ILE A 215 -16.67 -8.51 10.53
C ILE A 215 -16.62 -7.06 11.00
N ILE A 216 -15.70 -6.74 11.89
CA ILE A 216 -15.36 -5.36 12.23
C ILE A 216 -13.90 -5.08 11.92
N LEU A 217 -13.60 -3.89 11.37
CA LEU A 217 -12.24 -3.40 11.25
C LEU A 217 -12.06 -2.23 12.20
N ILE A 218 -11.11 -2.37 13.11
CA ILE A 218 -10.79 -1.36 14.13
C ILE A 218 -9.31 -1.00 14.10
N ASN A 219 -8.99 0.25 14.43
CA ASN A 219 -7.64 0.68 14.78
C ASN A 219 -7.62 1.13 16.25
N PRO A 220 -7.17 0.28 17.20
CA PRO A 220 -7.21 0.61 18.62
C PRO A 220 -6.26 1.73 19.03
N ASN A 221 -5.29 2.07 18.21
CA ASN A 221 -4.31 3.13 18.49
C ASN A 221 -4.74 4.47 17.93
N PHE A 222 -5.79 4.49 17.10
CA PHE A 222 -6.26 5.70 16.47
C PHE A 222 -7.79 5.77 16.42
N THR A 223 -8.34 6.86 16.97
CA THR A 223 -9.74 7.22 16.82
C THR A 223 -9.78 8.71 16.38
N VAL A 224 -10.42 8.99 15.26
CA VAL A 224 -10.34 10.31 14.56
C VAL A 224 -10.66 11.50 15.45
N ASN A 225 -11.66 11.38 16.30
CA ASN A 225 -12.13 12.49 17.15
C ASN A 225 -11.65 12.37 18.60
N SER A 226 -10.64 11.54 18.88
CA SER A 226 -10.14 11.27 20.21
C SER A 226 -8.66 11.60 20.34
N ASN A 227 -8.31 12.25 21.45
CA ASN A 227 -6.93 12.48 21.85
C ASN A 227 -6.31 11.28 22.57
N ILE A 228 -7.04 10.19 22.71
CA ILE A 228 -6.60 9.00 23.45
C ILE A 228 -6.67 7.75 22.61
N THR A 229 -5.78 6.81 22.90
CA THR A 229 -5.81 5.45 22.39
C THR A 229 -6.95 4.68 23.07
N MET A 230 -7.56 3.73 22.36
CA MET A 230 -8.62 2.87 22.92
C MET A 230 -8.15 2.17 24.22
N PRO A 231 -8.81 2.41 25.34
CA PRO A 231 -8.44 1.78 26.62
C PRO A 231 -8.59 0.26 26.60
N VAL A 232 -7.83 -0.43 27.44
CA VAL A 232 -7.92 -1.90 27.56
C VAL A 232 -9.35 -2.35 27.88
N THR A 233 -10.08 -1.63 28.73
CA THR A 233 -11.48 -1.93 29.06
C THR A 233 -12.34 -2.00 27.79
N ARG A 234 -12.27 -1.00 26.90
CA ARG A 234 -13.03 -0.99 25.65
C ARG A 234 -12.58 -2.10 24.70
N ARG A 235 -11.29 -2.44 24.66
CA ARG A 235 -10.79 -3.58 23.86
C ARG A 235 -11.43 -4.87 24.33
N LEU A 236 -11.49 -5.10 25.64
CA LEU A 236 -12.11 -6.30 26.23
C LEU A 236 -13.63 -6.33 26.04
N GLU A 237 -14.32 -5.19 26.10
CA GLU A 237 -15.74 -5.07 25.77
C GLU A 237 -16.02 -5.49 24.31
N ILE A 238 -15.24 -4.99 23.37
CA ILE A 238 -15.35 -5.34 21.94
C ILE A 238 -15.09 -6.83 21.72
N ILE A 239 -14.05 -7.39 22.34
CA ILE A 239 -13.73 -8.83 22.24
C ILE A 239 -14.88 -9.68 22.76
N LYS A 240 -15.40 -9.33 23.96
CA LYS A 240 -16.53 -10.06 24.55
C LYS A 240 -17.75 -10.01 23.61
N TRP A 241 -18.12 -8.82 23.17
CA TRP A 241 -19.23 -8.63 22.23
C TRP A 241 -19.03 -9.41 20.92
N ALA A 242 -17.85 -9.37 20.34
CA ALA A 242 -17.53 -10.07 19.09
C ALA A 242 -17.64 -11.59 19.24
N LYS A 243 -17.18 -12.15 20.36
CA LYS A 243 -17.33 -13.58 20.67
C LYS A 243 -18.79 -14.01 20.85
N GLU A 244 -19.57 -13.23 21.57
CA GLU A 244 -21.00 -13.50 21.81
C GLU A 244 -21.83 -13.44 20.51
N ASN A 245 -21.38 -12.66 19.53
CA ASN A 245 -22.07 -12.47 18.24
C ASN A 245 -21.41 -13.18 17.04
N ASN A 246 -20.33 -13.97 17.24
CA ASN A 246 -19.55 -14.64 16.21
C ASN A 246 -18.99 -13.66 15.15
N VAL A 247 -18.54 -12.49 15.56
CA VAL A 247 -17.99 -11.43 14.68
C VAL A 247 -16.48 -11.54 14.65
N LEU A 248 -15.88 -11.58 13.45
CA LEU A 248 -14.43 -11.55 13.27
C LEU A 248 -13.91 -10.12 13.48
N ILE A 249 -12.83 -9.97 14.24
CA ILE A 249 -12.14 -8.70 14.42
C ILE A 249 -10.96 -8.63 13.46
N ILE A 250 -10.84 -7.53 12.73
CA ILE A 250 -9.63 -7.13 11.99
C ILE A 250 -9.03 -5.95 12.73
N GLU A 251 -7.84 -6.14 13.31
CA GLU A 251 -7.08 -5.09 13.98
C GLU A 251 -6.05 -4.49 13.02
N ASP A 252 -6.24 -3.23 12.61
CA ASP A 252 -5.26 -2.48 11.80
C ASP A 252 -4.32 -1.70 12.72
N ASP A 253 -3.10 -2.16 12.85
CA ASP A 253 -2.09 -1.62 13.77
C ASP A 253 -0.87 -1.04 13.03
N TYR A 254 -1.11 -0.12 12.08
CA TYR A 254 -0.06 0.47 11.26
C TYR A 254 0.85 1.48 11.97
N ASN A 255 0.49 1.92 13.18
CA ASN A 255 1.17 2.99 13.94
C ASN A 255 1.41 2.67 15.42
N GLY A 256 1.11 1.47 15.85
CA GLY A 256 1.20 1.09 17.28
C GLY A 256 2.59 1.19 17.89
N GLU A 257 3.64 1.11 17.08
CA GLU A 257 5.04 1.27 17.51
C GLU A 257 5.46 2.74 17.72
N LEU A 258 4.66 3.72 17.22
CA LEU A 258 5.02 5.16 17.23
C LEU A 258 4.55 5.92 18.47
N ARG A 259 4.42 5.25 19.61
CA ARG A 259 4.11 5.95 20.88
C ARG A 259 5.32 6.75 21.37
N TYR A 260 5.10 8.02 21.65
CA TYR A 260 6.20 8.94 21.97
C TYR A 260 6.49 9.03 23.47
N SER A 261 5.45 9.00 24.32
CA SER A 261 5.56 9.29 25.75
C SER A 261 5.19 8.14 26.67
N THR A 262 4.53 7.10 26.16
CA THR A 262 4.08 5.96 26.98
C THR A 262 4.54 4.63 26.41
N HIS A 263 4.47 3.55 27.22
CA HIS A 263 4.75 2.21 26.74
C HIS A 263 3.66 1.75 25.77
N PRO A 264 4.00 0.94 24.74
CA PRO A 264 3.02 0.33 23.85
C PRO A 264 2.01 -0.51 24.66
N MET A 265 0.72 -0.32 24.37
CA MET A 265 -0.31 -1.20 24.93
C MET A 265 -0.37 -2.48 24.11
N PRO A 266 -0.64 -3.66 24.73
CA PRO A 266 -0.87 -4.89 24.01
C PRO A 266 -1.97 -4.71 22.94
N CYS A 267 -1.82 -5.36 21.80
CA CYS A 267 -2.82 -5.35 20.74
C CYS A 267 -4.10 -6.10 21.18
N VAL A 268 -5.19 -5.98 20.42
CA VAL A 268 -6.44 -6.73 20.65
C VAL A 268 -6.19 -8.22 20.45
N GLN A 269 -5.42 -8.58 19.44
CA GLN A 269 -5.05 -9.96 19.13
C GLN A 269 -4.37 -10.68 20.31
N ASN A 270 -3.65 -9.96 21.18
CA ASN A 270 -3.06 -10.57 22.40
C ASN A 270 -4.11 -11.19 23.33
N TYR A 271 -5.30 -10.61 23.37
CA TYR A 271 -6.40 -11.07 24.25
C TYR A 271 -7.34 -12.05 23.54
N ASP A 272 -7.31 -12.11 22.21
CA ASP A 272 -8.15 -12.98 21.41
C ASP A 272 -7.44 -13.45 20.12
N THR A 273 -6.66 -14.50 20.25
CA THR A 273 -5.91 -15.09 19.13
C THR A 273 -6.77 -15.90 18.16
N GLU A 274 -7.96 -16.33 18.60
CA GLU A 274 -8.81 -17.24 17.83
C GLU A 274 -9.77 -16.51 16.90
N ASN A 275 -10.11 -15.25 17.23
CA ASN A 275 -11.11 -14.48 16.48
C ASN A 275 -10.62 -13.09 16.04
N THR A 276 -9.31 -12.83 16.12
CA THR A 276 -8.72 -11.56 15.70
C THR A 276 -7.65 -11.77 14.64
N VAL A 277 -7.85 -11.15 13.47
CA VAL A 277 -6.82 -10.97 12.44
C VAL A 277 -6.06 -9.69 12.77
N TYR A 278 -4.73 -9.77 12.84
CA TYR A 278 -3.88 -8.62 13.10
C TYR A 278 -3.15 -8.18 11.82
N LEU A 279 -3.13 -6.90 11.54
CA LEU A 279 -2.42 -6.28 10.42
C LEU A 279 -1.33 -5.35 10.94
N GLY A 280 -0.07 -5.68 10.66
CA GLY A 280 1.09 -4.86 10.95
C GLY A 280 1.72 -4.29 9.68
N SER A 281 2.31 -3.10 9.77
CA SER A 281 2.91 -2.43 8.60
C SER A 281 4.16 -1.65 8.95
N PHE A 282 5.16 -1.72 8.09
CA PHE A 282 6.38 -0.91 8.18
C PHE A 282 6.33 0.39 7.36
N SER A 283 5.19 0.67 6.69
CA SER A 283 5.06 1.77 5.72
C SER A 283 5.25 3.18 6.31
N LYS A 284 5.12 3.35 7.62
CA LYS A 284 5.29 4.63 8.31
C LYS A 284 6.55 4.71 9.15
N ILE A 285 7.23 3.59 9.31
CA ILE A 285 8.38 3.49 10.20
C ILE A 285 9.68 3.14 9.47
N LEU A 286 9.65 2.43 8.35
CA LEU A 286 10.85 2.04 7.61
C LEU A 286 10.70 2.35 6.11
N LEU A 287 10.18 1.41 5.32
CA LEU A 287 9.97 1.56 3.88
C LEU A 287 8.55 1.09 3.54
N PRO A 288 7.85 1.78 2.63
CA PRO A 288 6.45 1.49 2.33
C PRO A 288 6.29 0.28 1.39
N SER A 289 6.94 -0.84 1.68
CA SER A 289 7.00 -2.01 0.80
C SER A 289 6.62 -3.33 1.47
N ILE A 290 6.57 -3.40 2.80
CA ILE A 290 6.26 -4.62 3.54
C ILE A 290 5.22 -4.36 4.62
N SER A 291 4.17 -5.19 4.60
CA SER A 291 3.19 -5.36 5.67
C SER A 291 3.04 -6.85 5.97
N TYR A 292 2.46 -7.18 7.09
CA TYR A 292 2.20 -8.56 7.45
C TYR A 292 0.83 -8.70 8.12
N MET A 293 0.27 -9.89 8.01
CA MET A 293 -1.01 -10.27 8.61
C MET A 293 -0.79 -11.50 9.47
N VAL A 294 -1.38 -11.49 10.66
CA VAL A 294 -1.43 -12.67 11.54
C VAL A 294 -2.84 -13.21 11.49
N LEU A 295 -2.97 -14.45 11.09
CA LEU A 295 -4.25 -15.14 11.02
C LEU A 295 -4.52 -15.98 12.28
N PRO A 296 -5.76 -16.07 12.74
CA PRO A 296 -6.20 -17.16 13.59
C PRO A 296 -5.92 -18.53 12.96
N GLN A 297 -5.65 -19.55 13.76
CA GLN A 297 -5.29 -20.90 13.27
C GLN A 297 -6.27 -21.42 12.21
N LYS A 298 -7.56 -21.28 12.47
CA LYS A 298 -8.61 -21.72 11.52
C LYS A 298 -8.47 -21.09 10.13
N LEU A 299 -8.15 -19.79 10.05
CA LEU A 299 -7.95 -19.10 8.77
C LEU A 299 -6.59 -19.45 8.15
N THR A 300 -5.58 -19.75 8.97
CA THR A 300 -4.29 -20.27 8.50
C THR A 300 -4.46 -21.63 7.82
N ASP A 301 -5.28 -22.51 8.38
CA ASP A 301 -5.57 -23.81 7.78
C ASP A 301 -6.28 -23.67 6.42
N GLU A 302 -7.21 -22.72 6.29
CA GLU A 302 -7.85 -22.40 5.01
C GLU A 302 -6.85 -21.78 4.03
N TYR A 303 -5.99 -20.86 4.47
CA TYR A 303 -4.95 -20.27 3.64
C TYR A 303 -3.99 -21.34 3.09
N ASN A 304 -3.60 -22.31 3.90
CA ASN A 304 -2.73 -23.42 3.50
C ASN A 304 -3.29 -24.25 2.35
N LYS A 305 -4.62 -24.31 2.18
CA LYS A 305 -5.27 -24.98 1.05
C LYS A 305 -5.12 -24.21 -0.26
N ILE A 306 -5.08 -22.88 -0.20
CA ILE A 306 -5.08 -22.01 -1.38
C ILE A 306 -3.75 -21.35 -1.68
N LYS A 307 -2.77 -21.31 -0.75
CA LYS A 307 -1.50 -20.57 -0.90
C LYS A 307 -0.73 -20.95 -2.17
N LYS A 308 -0.80 -22.21 -2.60
CA LYS A 308 -0.15 -22.67 -3.84
C LYS A 308 -0.69 -22.03 -5.13
N TYR A 309 -1.83 -21.35 -5.06
CA TYR A 309 -2.45 -20.63 -6.18
C TYR A 309 -2.19 -19.12 -6.09
N THR A 310 -1.46 -18.67 -5.08
CA THR A 310 -1.14 -17.25 -4.87
C THR A 310 0.36 -17.02 -5.08
N ASN A 311 0.71 -15.85 -5.58
CA ASN A 311 2.10 -15.43 -5.69
C ASN A 311 2.44 -14.47 -4.56
N GLN A 312 3.68 -14.54 -4.06
CA GLN A 312 4.19 -13.55 -3.11
C GLN A 312 4.27 -12.18 -3.79
N THR A 313 3.75 -11.15 -3.11
CA THR A 313 3.69 -9.78 -3.63
C THR A 313 4.82 -8.89 -3.14
N ALA A 314 5.42 -9.19 -1.99
CA ALA A 314 6.58 -8.46 -1.47
C ALA A 314 7.89 -9.03 -2.05
N SER A 315 8.83 -8.15 -2.36
CA SER A 315 10.15 -8.53 -2.89
C SER A 315 10.91 -9.47 -1.95
N LYS A 316 11.34 -10.63 -2.45
CA LYS A 316 12.17 -11.57 -1.69
C LYS A 316 13.43 -10.92 -1.12
N THR A 317 14.10 -10.09 -1.92
CA THR A 317 15.30 -9.36 -1.49
C THR A 317 15.01 -8.47 -0.29
N GLU A 318 13.91 -7.72 -0.32
CA GLU A 318 13.52 -6.83 0.77
C GLU A 318 13.09 -7.61 2.01
N GLN A 319 12.38 -8.72 1.84
CA GLN A 319 11.99 -9.59 2.95
C GLN A 319 13.21 -10.13 3.72
N ILE A 320 14.19 -10.66 3.01
CA ILE A 320 15.42 -11.22 3.64
C ILE A 320 16.26 -10.09 4.26
N ALA A 321 16.37 -8.94 3.59
CA ALA A 321 17.08 -7.78 4.14
C ALA A 321 16.41 -7.27 5.43
N LEU A 322 15.07 -7.21 5.47
CA LEU A 322 14.31 -6.82 6.66
C LEU A 322 14.48 -7.83 7.80
N ALA A 323 14.45 -9.13 7.50
CA ALA A 323 14.68 -10.16 8.51
C ALA A 323 16.05 -10.00 9.19
N LYS A 324 17.10 -9.77 8.40
CA LYS A 324 18.44 -9.50 8.92
C LYS A 324 18.49 -8.20 9.74
N TYR A 325 17.81 -7.15 9.27
CA TYR A 325 17.73 -5.86 9.95
C TYR A 325 17.05 -5.97 11.33
N ILE A 326 15.99 -6.75 11.43
CA ILE A 326 15.28 -7.08 12.67
C ILE A 326 16.20 -7.90 13.60
N ASN A 327 16.71 -9.04 13.11
CA ASN A 327 17.49 -9.98 13.91
C ASN A 327 18.78 -9.39 14.47
N ASN A 328 19.35 -8.38 13.79
CA ASN A 328 20.53 -7.64 14.25
C ASN A 328 20.18 -6.45 15.18
N GLY A 329 18.93 -6.32 15.64
CA GLY A 329 18.48 -5.26 16.56
C GLY A 329 18.47 -3.86 15.94
N LYS A 330 18.62 -3.74 14.62
CA LYS A 330 18.69 -2.44 13.94
C LYS A 330 17.34 -1.75 13.86
N LEU A 331 16.25 -2.53 13.78
CA LEU A 331 14.90 -1.99 13.78
C LEU A 331 14.57 -1.30 15.10
N ASP A 332 15.01 -1.83 16.25
CA ASP A 332 14.78 -1.20 17.56
C ASP A 332 15.50 0.15 17.68
N VAL A 333 16.74 0.23 17.17
CA VAL A 333 17.49 1.50 17.12
C VAL A 333 16.78 2.51 16.23
N HIS A 334 16.31 2.03 15.08
CA HIS A 334 15.55 2.82 14.12
C HIS A 334 14.25 3.38 14.72
N LEU A 335 13.46 2.55 15.39
CA LEU A 335 12.21 2.95 16.05
C LEU A 335 12.43 4.00 17.14
N ARG A 336 13.49 3.86 17.96
CA ARG A 336 13.83 4.88 18.96
C ARG A 336 14.14 6.23 18.30
N LYS A 337 14.89 6.22 17.19
CA LYS A 337 15.18 7.43 16.42
C LYS A 337 13.91 8.03 15.80
N ALA A 338 13.06 7.21 15.19
CA ALA A 338 11.79 7.62 14.59
C ALA A 338 10.87 8.29 15.62
N ARG A 339 10.69 7.67 16.80
CA ARG A 339 9.88 8.24 17.89
C ARG A 339 10.37 9.61 18.31
N ARG A 340 11.71 9.79 18.45
CA ARG A 340 12.29 11.08 18.82
C ARG A 340 12.00 12.15 17.76
N ILE A 341 12.27 11.86 16.48
CA ILE A 341 12.05 12.80 15.38
C ILE A 341 10.56 13.18 15.27
N TYR A 342 9.69 12.20 15.35
CA TYR A 342 8.24 12.48 15.27
C TYR A 342 7.71 13.22 16.49
N LEU A 343 8.25 12.98 17.69
CA LEU A 343 7.93 13.79 18.88
C LEU A 343 8.34 15.25 18.68
N GLU A 344 9.55 15.52 18.21
CA GLU A 344 10.05 16.87 17.94
C GLU A 344 9.16 17.58 16.91
N LYS A 345 8.82 16.90 15.80
CA LYS A 345 7.92 17.42 14.77
C LYS A 345 6.50 17.68 15.28
N SER A 346 5.94 16.78 16.07
CA SER A 346 4.61 16.96 16.63
C SER A 346 4.56 18.18 17.57
N ASN A 347 5.56 18.36 18.39
CA ASN A 347 5.68 19.52 19.28
C ASN A 347 5.79 20.83 18.48
N LEU A 348 6.61 20.86 17.42
CA LEU A 348 6.74 22.00 16.53
C LEU A 348 5.42 22.30 15.80
N MET A 349 4.73 21.27 15.31
CA MET A 349 3.42 21.42 14.67
C MET A 349 2.39 22.00 15.64
N LEU A 350 2.26 21.41 16.83
CA LEU A 350 1.30 21.84 17.84
C LEU A 350 1.57 23.26 18.35
N SER A 351 2.83 23.61 18.58
CA SER A 351 3.21 24.97 19.00
C SER A 351 2.94 26.01 17.89
N SER A 352 3.24 25.68 16.63
CA SER A 352 2.95 26.54 15.49
C SER A 352 1.43 26.76 15.32
N ILE A 353 0.63 25.69 15.41
CA ILE A 353 -0.83 25.81 15.34
C ILE A 353 -1.37 26.69 16.47
N LYS A 354 -0.92 26.46 17.70
CA LYS A 354 -1.33 27.31 18.84
C LYS A 354 -0.93 28.79 18.66
N LYS A 355 0.26 29.03 18.11
CA LYS A 355 0.79 30.38 17.87
C LYS A 355 -0.07 31.19 16.88
N TYR A 356 -0.47 30.57 15.74
CA TYR A 356 -1.15 31.27 14.67
C TYR A 356 -2.68 31.19 14.76
N PHE A 357 -3.24 30.03 15.06
CA PHE A 357 -4.69 29.80 15.10
C PHE A 357 -5.31 30.06 16.49
N GLY A 358 -4.54 29.92 17.57
CA GLY A 358 -5.02 30.19 18.93
C GLY A 358 -6.31 29.42 19.27
N ALA A 359 -7.34 30.16 19.69
CA ALA A 359 -8.64 29.62 20.08
C ALA A 359 -9.60 29.36 18.90
N SER A 360 -9.30 29.82 17.68
CA SER A 360 -10.16 29.70 16.51
C SER A 360 -10.31 28.23 16.00
N VAL A 361 -9.40 27.35 16.46
CA VAL A 361 -9.46 25.93 16.14
C VAL A 361 -9.45 25.06 17.40
N LYS A 362 -10.19 23.95 17.37
CA LYS A 362 -10.00 22.84 18.31
C LYS A 362 -8.97 21.89 17.71
N ILE A 363 -7.88 21.65 18.43
CA ILE A 363 -6.82 20.72 18.01
C ILE A 363 -7.18 19.32 18.52
N VAL A 364 -7.19 18.33 17.63
CA VAL A 364 -7.28 16.90 17.95
C VAL A 364 -5.97 16.25 17.56
N PHE A 365 -5.27 15.68 18.54
CA PHE A 365 -3.99 15.02 18.37
C PHE A 365 -3.85 13.86 19.33
N ASN A 366 -3.37 12.72 18.82
CA ASN A 366 -3.04 11.54 19.61
C ASN A 366 -1.54 11.27 19.47
N GLU A 367 -0.87 10.87 20.56
CA GLU A 367 0.58 10.60 20.59
C GLU A 367 1.04 9.44 19.67
N THR A 368 0.13 8.63 19.16
CA THR A 368 0.43 7.60 18.16
C THR A 368 0.22 8.09 16.72
N SER A 369 -0.33 9.30 16.58
CA SER A 369 -0.68 9.88 15.28
C SER A 369 0.53 10.55 14.62
N LEU A 370 0.58 10.48 13.31
CA LEU A 370 1.52 11.23 12.46
C LEU A 370 0.87 12.48 11.84
N TYR A 371 -0.27 12.90 12.37
CA TYR A 371 -1.03 14.06 11.90
C TYR A 371 -1.82 14.72 13.03
N VAL A 372 -2.26 15.92 12.76
CA VAL A 372 -3.06 16.76 13.65
C VAL A 372 -4.33 17.13 12.90
N SER A 373 -5.49 17.04 13.56
CA SER A 373 -6.76 17.51 13.02
C SER A 373 -7.11 18.87 13.61
N LEU A 374 -7.48 19.81 12.76
CA LEU A 374 -7.91 21.16 13.11
C LEU A 374 -9.39 21.29 12.83
N ILE A 375 -10.23 21.41 13.85
CA ILE A 375 -11.67 21.64 13.74
C ILE A 375 -11.90 23.15 13.91
N PHE A 376 -12.40 23.81 12.86
CA PHE A 376 -12.62 25.26 12.85
C PHE A 376 -13.93 25.60 13.52
N LYS A 377 -13.93 26.64 14.39
CA LYS A 377 -15.10 27.09 15.17
C LYS A 377 -15.84 28.20 14.45
N ASP A 378 -15.09 29.18 13.97
CA ASP A 378 -15.61 30.49 13.55
C ASP A 378 -15.62 30.67 12.04
N LYS A 379 -15.08 29.69 11.28
CA LYS A 379 -14.97 29.76 9.84
C LYS A 379 -15.33 28.41 9.20
N THR A 380 -16.13 28.44 8.16
CA THR A 380 -16.51 27.23 7.39
C THR A 380 -15.41 26.89 6.37
N ILE A 381 -14.99 25.64 6.33
CA ILE A 381 -14.04 25.10 5.35
C ILE A 381 -14.83 24.51 4.18
N ASP A 382 -15.05 25.33 3.16
CA ASP A 382 -15.73 24.96 1.93
C ASP A 382 -14.76 24.72 0.76
N ASP A 383 -15.29 24.41 -0.42
CA ASP A 383 -14.49 24.18 -1.63
C ASP A 383 -13.66 25.40 -2.04
N SER A 384 -14.13 26.61 -1.74
CA SER A 384 -13.42 27.84 -2.07
C SER A 384 -12.16 28.01 -1.21
N VAL A 385 -12.27 27.71 0.09
CA VAL A 385 -11.13 27.71 1.02
C VAL A 385 -10.14 26.59 0.65
N ILE A 386 -10.63 25.40 0.33
CA ILE A 386 -9.80 24.28 -0.11
C ILE A 386 -9.01 24.66 -1.37
N LYS A 387 -9.66 25.32 -2.33
CA LYS A 387 -8.99 25.78 -3.56
C LYS A 387 -7.93 26.85 -3.26
N LYS A 388 -8.21 27.81 -2.38
CA LYS A 388 -7.22 28.82 -1.96
C LYS A 388 -5.97 28.17 -1.33
N ILE A 389 -6.16 27.14 -0.47
CA ILE A 389 -5.07 26.40 0.16
C ILE A 389 -4.24 25.68 -0.91
N ASP A 390 -4.88 25.04 -1.89
CA ASP A 390 -4.21 24.38 -3.00
C ASP A 390 -3.46 25.38 -3.88
N ASP A 391 -4.06 26.54 -4.18
CA ASP A 391 -3.44 27.62 -4.96
C ASP A 391 -2.23 28.26 -4.23
N ALA A 392 -2.23 28.25 -2.90
CA ALA A 392 -1.10 28.64 -2.05
C ALA A 392 0.02 27.58 -1.99
N LEU A 393 -0.06 26.51 -2.82
CA LEU A 393 0.89 25.39 -2.87
C LEU A 393 1.04 24.64 -1.53
N ILE A 394 -0.04 24.63 -0.74
CA ILE A 394 -0.15 23.85 0.49
C ILE A 394 -0.97 22.60 0.18
N LYS A 395 -0.41 21.44 0.45
CA LYS A 395 -1.11 20.16 0.33
C LYS A 395 -1.47 19.63 1.70
N THR A 396 -2.75 19.40 1.94
CA THR A 396 -3.24 18.81 3.18
C THR A 396 -3.44 17.29 3.02
N MET A 397 -3.57 16.57 4.12
CA MET A 397 -3.85 15.15 4.09
C MET A 397 -5.31 14.87 3.73
N GLN A 398 -6.25 15.54 4.38
CA GLN A 398 -7.68 15.34 4.22
C GLN A 398 -8.48 16.59 4.61
N PHE A 399 -9.65 16.74 4.01
CA PHE A 399 -10.68 17.67 4.42
C PHE A 399 -11.95 16.91 4.80
N ASN A 400 -12.59 17.34 5.90
CA ASN A 400 -13.92 16.87 6.25
C ASN A 400 -14.84 18.07 6.41
N LYS A 401 -15.74 18.28 5.43
CA LYS A 401 -16.67 19.40 5.42
C LYS A 401 -17.74 19.29 6.52
N ALA A 402 -18.25 18.06 6.76
CA ALA A 402 -19.30 17.84 7.76
C ALA A 402 -18.81 18.19 9.18
N GLU A 403 -17.54 17.93 9.48
CA GLU A 403 -16.92 18.29 10.76
C GLU A 403 -16.15 19.61 10.74
N ASN A 404 -16.16 20.31 9.61
CA ASN A 404 -15.42 21.56 9.43
C ASN A 404 -13.92 21.42 9.78
N MET A 405 -13.28 20.35 9.26
CA MET A 405 -11.99 19.87 9.71
C MET A 405 -10.96 19.80 8.58
N ILE A 406 -9.72 20.19 8.91
CA ILE A 406 -8.53 19.99 8.08
C ILE A 406 -7.57 19.05 8.82
N VAL A 407 -7.05 18.03 8.13
CA VAL A 407 -6.05 17.11 8.67
C VAL A 407 -4.69 17.40 8.03
N LEU A 408 -3.67 17.58 8.86
CA LEU A 408 -2.29 17.89 8.47
C LEU A 408 -1.33 16.84 9.01
N SER A 409 -0.59 16.19 8.13
CA SER A 409 0.48 15.25 8.53
C SER A 409 1.83 15.96 8.64
N PHE A 410 2.60 15.57 9.66
CA PHE A 410 4.00 16.00 9.81
C PHE A 410 5.02 14.92 9.43
N SER A 411 4.57 13.76 8.94
CA SER A 411 5.47 12.62 8.70
C SER A 411 6.54 12.88 7.65
N GLY A 412 6.22 13.58 6.57
CA GLY A 412 7.13 13.77 5.42
C GLY A 412 7.61 15.20 5.20
N ILE A 413 7.05 16.19 5.90
CA ILE A 413 7.48 17.60 5.77
C ILE A 413 8.75 17.85 6.59
N LYS A 414 9.68 18.64 6.06
CA LYS A 414 10.91 19.03 6.78
C LYS A 414 10.58 19.98 7.94
N ASP A 415 11.27 19.83 9.07
CA ASP A 415 11.06 20.61 10.29
C ASP A 415 11.08 22.10 10.03
N VAL A 416 12.06 22.58 9.28
CA VAL A 416 12.21 24.00 8.90
C VAL A 416 11.04 24.57 8.12
N LYS A 417 10.18 23.73 7.55
CA LYS A 417 8.99 24.13 6.78
C LYS A 417 7.69 24.05 7.58
N ILE A 418 7.67 23.46 8.77
CA ILE A 418 6.44 23.25 9.53
C ILE A 418 5.84 24.60 9.96
N GLU A 419 6.62 25.42 10.64
CA GLU A 419 6.11 26.71 11.16
C GLU A 419 5.69 27.67 10.04
N SER A 420 6.53 27.82 8.99
CA SER A 420 6.22 28.68 7.84
C SER A 420 5.00 28.19 7.06
N GLY A 421 4.83 26.87 6.91
CA GLY A 421 3.67 26.28 6.26
C GLY A 421 2.38 26.48 7.06
N ILE A 422 2.41 26.34 8.39
CA ILE A 422 1.27 26.62 9.27
C ILE A 422 0.93 28.13 9.27
N LYS A 423 1.92 29.02 9.26
CA LYS A 423 1.72 30.46 9.12
C LYS A 423 1.00 30.80 7.82
N LEU A 424 1.49 30.28 6.68
CA LEU A 424 0.87 30.51 5.37
C LEU A 424 -0.55 29.93 5.30
N LEU A 425 -0.78 28.76 5.88
CA LEU A 425 -2.12 28.17 5.98
C LEU A 425 -3.07 29.10 6.74
N TYR A 426 -2.65 29.63 7.88
CA TYR A 426 -3.43 30.60 8.65
C TYR A 426 -3.75 31.86 7.84
N GLU A 427 -2.75 32.47 7.19
CA GLU A 427 -2.94 33.66 6.36
C GLU A 427 -3.88 33.41 5.18
N THR A 428 -3.82 32.22 4.58
CA THR A 428 -4.68 31.81 3.44
C THR A 428 -6.14 31.64 3.89
N ILE A 429 -6.35 31.05 5.06
CA ILE A 429 -7.70 30.82 5.59
C ILE A 429 -8.29 32.12 6.17
N SER A 430 -7.49 32.99 6.77
CA SER A 430 -7.95 34.23 7.42
C SER A 430 -8.40 35.31 6.43
N LYS A 431 -7.92 35.24 5.18
CA LYS A 431 -8.35 36.08 4.05
C LYS A 431 -9.63 35.50 3.42
#